data_2b8f47f26ec5982633683f177124b20a
#
_entry.id   2b8f47f26ec5982633683f177124b20a
#
_cell.length_a   1.000
_cell.length_b   1.000
_cell.length_c   1.000
_cell.angle_alpha   90.00
_cell.angle_beta   90.00
_cell.angle_gamma   90.00
#
_symmetry.space_group_name_H-M   'P 1'
#
loop_
_entity.id
_entity.type
_entity.pdbx_description
1 polymer ?
#
loop_
_entity_poly.entity_id
_entity_poly.type
_entity_poly.pdbx_seq_one_letter_code
_entity_poly.pdbx_strand_id
1 'polypeptide(L)'
;VKITELLKKESIMLNASVQSKSDAINTLVDLMDKGDHLFNKEEYKNGILAREASGTTGIGDGIAIPHAKVAAVKTPGLASMTVPSGVDYEALDGQPSNLFFMIAAPAEGADLHIEVLQRLSMLLMDEDFRKNLMNSKTAEEYLDVIDKAERKKFSEEYAEETPAKTNEFYDVLAVTACPTGIAHTFMA
;
A
#
# COMPACT_ATOMS: atom_id res chain seq x y z
N VAL A 1 9.12 -1.43 -4.24
CA VAL A 1 7.92 -0.70 -4.67
C VAL A 1 7.35 0.11 -3.52
N LYS A 2 7.12 1.39 -3.75
CA LYS A 2 6.56 2.30 -2.74
C LYS A 2 5.05 2.43 -2.89
N ILE A 3 4.34 2.47 -1.79
CA ILE A 3 2.89 2.67 -1.79
C ILE A 3 2.53 4.01 -2.42
N THR A 4 3.30 5.05 -2.14
CA THR A 4 3.07 6.41 -2.69
C THR A 4 3.31 6.52 -4.19
N GLU A 5 4.01 5.59 -4.81
CA GLU A 5 4.16 5.53 -6.28
C GLU A 5 2.91 4.93 -6.96
N LEU A 6 2.18 4.08 -6.26
CA LEU A 6 1.01 3.37 -6.77
C LEU A 6 -0.31 4.08 -6.43
N LEU A 7 -0.32 4.91 -5.39
CA LEU A 7 -1.52 5.58 -4.90
C LEU A 7 -1.54 7.04 -5.36
N LYS A 8 -2.38 7.34 -6.32
CA LYS A 8 -2.57 8.71 -6.83
C LYS A 8 -3.60 9.47 -6.01
N LYS A 9 -3.52 10.79 -5.99
CA LYS A 9 -4.48 11.67 -5.29
C LYS A 9 -5.92 11.44 -5.73
N GLU A 10 -6.13 11.24 -7.03
CA GLU A 10 -7.42 10.99 -7.65
C GLU A 10 -8.06 9.68 -7.20
N SER A 11 -7.24 8.76 -6.69
CA SER A 11 -7.65 7.45 -6.19
C SER A 11 -7.85 7.41 -4.67
N ILE A 12 -7.90 8.56 -4.01
CA ILE A 12 -8.13 8.69 -2.56
C ILE A 12 -9.46 9.39 -2.30
N MET A 13 -10.29 8.79 -1.45
CA MET A 13 -11.52 9.41 -0.95
C MET A 13 -11.52 9.39 0.57
N LEU A 14 -11.52 10.56 1.18
CA LEU A 14 -11.53 10.71 2.63
C LEU A 14 -12.95 11.01 3.13
N ASN A 15 -13.27 10.50 4.31
CA ASN A 15 -14.56 10.70 4.96
C ASN A 15 -15.75 10.28 4.05
N ALA A 16 -15.60 9.16 3.38
CA ALA A 16 -16.64 8.60 2.53
C ALA A 16 -17.82 8.08 3.35
N SER A 17 -19.00 8.09 2.73
CA SER A 17 -20.20 7.48 3.26
C SER A 17 -20.64 6.38 2.32
N VAL A 18 -20.50 5.13 2.74
CA VAL A 18 -20.92 3.95 1.99
C VAL A 18 -21.85 3.11 2.84
N GLN A 19 -22.83 2.45 2.19
CA GLN A 19 -23.94 1.79 2.87
C GLN A 19 -23.74 0.28 3.01
N SER A 20 -22.90 -0.31 2.18
CA SER A 20 -22.72 -1.76 2.11
C SER A 20 -21.34 -2.13 1.59
N LYS A 21 -20.98 -3.41 1.70
CA LYS A 21 -19.80 -3.98 1.07
C LYS A 21 -19.76 -3.74 -0.44
N SER A 22 -20.90 -3.93 -1.11
CA SER A 22 -21.02 -3.70 -2.55
C SER A 22 -20.79 -2.23 -2.90
N ASP A 23 -21.34 -1.30 -2.11
CA ASP A 23 -21.14 0.13 -2.29
C ASP A 23 -19.68 0.53 -2.07
N ALA A 24 -19.03 -0.02 -1.05
CA ALA A 24 -17.61 0.18 -0.79
C ALA A 24 -16.74 -0.30 -1.97
N ILE A 25 -17.00 -1.49 -2.50
CA ILE A 25 -16.28 -2.03 -3.66
C ILE A 25 -16.49 -1.16 -4.89
N ASN A 26 -17.72 -0.76 -5.19
CA ASN A 26 -18.03 0.10 -6.33
C ASN A 26 -17.28 1.45 -6.23
N THR A 27 -17.31 2.07 -5.07
CA THR A 27 -16.60 3.33 -4.83
C THR A 27 -15.10 3.20 -5.05
N LEU A 28 -14.49 2.14 -4.52
CA LEU A 28 -13.05 1.88 -4.69
C LEU A 28 -12.69 1.56 -6.15
N VAL A 29 -13.51 0.83 -6.87
CA VAL A 29 -13.31 0.56 -8.30
C VAL A 29 -13.38 1.86 -9.11
N ASP A 30 -14.31 2.76 -8.79
CA ASP A 30 -14.39 4.09 -9.40
C ASP A 30 -13.12 4.91 -9.14
N LEU A 31 -12.59 4.86 -7.93
CA LEU A 31 -11.33 5.53 -7.57
C LEU A 31 -10.13 4.94 -8.33
N MET A 32 -10.09 3.63 -8.50
CA MET A 32 -9.06 2.96 -9.28
C MET A 32 -9.09 3.38 -10.75
N ASP A 33 -10.29 3.49 -11.31
CA ASP A 33 -10.50 3.94 -12.68
C ASP A 33 -10.09 5.41 -12.88
N LYS A 34 -10.40 6.28 -11.93
CA LYS A 34 -9.94 7.68 -11.94
C LYS A 34 -8.41 7.81 -11.95
N GLY A 35 -7.72 6.87 -11.36
CA GLY A 35 -6.26 6.80 -11.38
C GLY A 35 -5.67 6.33 -12.71
N ASP A 36 -6.50 6.01 -13.71
CA ASP A 36 -6.10 5.48 -15.02
C ASP A 36 -5.30 4.16 -14.94
N HIS A 37 -5.70 3.28 -14.01
CA HIS A 37 -5.06 1.98 -13.84
C HIS A 37 -5.75 0.84 -14.58
N LEU A 38 -6.94 1.07 -15.13
CA LEU A 38 -7.79 0.02 -15.70
C LEU A 38 -8.00 0.17 -17.21
N PHE A 39 -7.98 -0.96 -17.92
CA PHE A 39 -8.50 -1.06 -19.29
C PHE A 39 -10.02 -1.20 -19.29
N ASN A 40 -10.55 -1.97 -18.35
CA ASN A 40 -11.96 -2.26 -18.26
C ASN A 40 -12.38 -2.33 -16.78
N LYS A 41 -13.17 -1.34 -16.37
CA LYS A 41 -13.65 -1.17 -15.00
C LYS A 41 -14.55 -2.34 -14.55
N GLU A 42 -15.47 -2.78 -15.41
CA GLU A 42 -16.40 -3.88 -15.08
C GLU A 42 -15.71 -5.23 -14.94
N GLU A 43 -14.75 -5.53 -15.81
CA GLU A 43 -13.94 -6.74 -15.69
C GLU A 43 -13.09 -6.73 -14.42
N TYR A 44 -12.51 -5.60 -14.07
CA TYR A 44 -11.76 -5.46 -12.83
C TYR A 44 -12.66 -5.68 -11.61
N LYS A 45 -13.84 -5.06 -11.60
CA LYS A 45 -14.84 -5.26 -10.55
C LYS A 45 -15.22 -6.74 -10.41
N ASN A 46 -15.44 -7.43 -11.52
CA ASN A 46 -15.72 -8.87 -11.51
C ASN A 46 -14.57 -9.67 -10.91
N GLY A 47 -13.34 -9.29 -11.16
CA GLY A 47 -12.15 -9.88 -10.54
C GLY A 47 -12.13 -9.69 -9.03
N ILE A 48 -12.46 -8.49 -8.54
CA ILE A 48 -12.61 -8.20 -7.10
C ILE A 48 -13.70 -9.08 -6.49
N LEU A 49 -14.87 -9.14 -7.12
CA LEU A 49 -16.00 -9.94 -6.61
C LEU A 49 -15.67 -11.44 -6.58
N ALA A 50 -14.98 -11.95 -7.59
CA ALA A 50 -14.52 -13.33 -7.62
C ALA A 50 -13.52 -13.63 -6.49
N ARG A 51 -12.62 -12.71 -6.19
CA ARG A 51 -11.68 -12.82 -5.07
C ARG A 51 -12.41 -12.80 -3.73
N GLU A 52 -13.37 -11.91 -3.55
CA GLU A 52 -14.19 -11.84 -2.34
C GLU A 52 -15.04 -13.09 -2.11
N ALA A 53 -15.53 -13.72 -3.19
CA ALA A 53 -16.30 -14.96 -3.11
C ALA A 53 -15.48 -16.15 -2.56
N SER A 54 -14.16 -16.13 -2.71
CA SER A 54 -13.28 -17.14 -2.12
C SER A 54 -12.91 -16.90 -0.65
N GLY A 55 -13.31 -15.78 -0.10
CA GLY A 55 -13.07 -15.37 1.28
C GLY A 55 -12.96 -13.84 1.39
N THR A 56 -13.45 -13.29 2.48
CA THR A 56 -13.42 -11.85 2.68
C THR A 56 -11.99 -11.30 2.75
N THR A 57 -11.79 -10.10 2.20
CA THR A 57 -10.56 -9.32 2.35
C THR A 57 -10.65 -8.27 3.47
N GLY A 58 -11.72 -8.26 4.23
CA GLY A 58 -11.83 -7.55 5.51
C GLY A 58 -11.04 -8.31 6.58
N ILE A 59 -9.85 -7.81 6.91
CA ILE A 59 -8.89 -8.54 7.76
C ILE A 59 -9.11 -8.33 9.25
N GLY A 60 -9.99 -7.43 9.63
CA GLY A 60 -10.21 -7.01 11.01
C GLY A 60 -9.56 -5.67 11.34
N ASP A 61 -9.68 -5.24 12.58
CA ASP A 61 -9.18 -3.94 13.06
C ASP A 61 -9.65 -2.72 12.22
N GLY A 62 -10.81 -2.84 11.62
CA GLY A 62 -11.36 -1.81 10.75
C GLY A 62 -10.72 -1.73 9.37
N ILE A 63 -9.96 -2.72 8.94
CA ILE A 63 -9.18 -2.72 7.70
C ILE A 63 -9.77 -3.70 6.68
N ALA A 64 -9.88 -3.28 5.43
CA ALA A 64 -10.15 -4.14 4.30
C ALA A 64 -9.18 -3.86 3.15
N ILE A 65 -8.69 -4.93 2.50
CA ILE A 65 -7.73 -4.84 1.40
C ILE A 65 -8.24 -5.65 0.20
N PRO A 66 -9.32 -5.20 -0.47
CA PRO A 66 -9.77 -5.84 -1.70
C PRO A 66 -8.68 -5.75 -2.78
N HIS A 67 -8.46 -6.85 -3.48
CA HIS A 67 -7.41 -6.93 -4.50
C HIS A 67 -7.76 -7.93 -5.59
N ALA A 68 -7.27 -7.66 -6.80
CA ALA A 68 -7.37 -8.58 -7.91
C ALA A 68 -6.16 -8.47 -8.85
N LYS A 69 -5.76 -9.61 -9.40
CA LYS A 69 -4.75 -9.73 -10.45
C LYS A 69 -5.45 -10.22 -11.71
N VAL A 70 -5.73 -9.30 -12.64
CA VAL A 70 -6.55 -9.58 -13.84
C VAL A 70 -6.07 -8.80 -15.05
N ALA A 71 -6.39 -9.30 -16.25
CA ALA A 71 -6.03 -8.68 -17.52
C ALA A 71 -6.66 -7.29 -17.74
N ALA A 72 -7.74 -6.99 -17.04
CA ALA A 72 -8.39 -5.68 -17.07
C ALA A 72 -7.57 -4.54 -16.44
N VAL A 73 -6.47 -4.86 -15.75
CA VAL A 73 -5.55 -3.89 -15.16
C VAL A 73 -4.47 -3.51 -16.17
N LYS A 74 -4.36 -2.22 -16.44
CA LYS A 74 -3.40 -1.60 -17.36
C LYS A 74 -2.03 -1.42 -16.72
N THR A 75 -2.04 -0.82 -15.53
CA THR A 75 -0.84 -0.57 -14.73
C THR A 75 -1.12 -0.89 -13.27
N PRO A 76 -0.12 -1.38 -12.51
CA PRO A 76 -0.30 -1.57 -11.07
C PRO A 76 -0.76 -0.29 -10.41
N GLY A 77 -1.70 -0.39 -9.48
CA GLY A 77 -2.21 0.78 -8.80
C GLY A 77 -2.92 0.47 -7.49
N LEU A 78 -3.13 1.53 -6.73
CA LEU A 78 -3.86 1.51 -5.47
C LEU A 78 -5.00 2.52 -5.50
N ALA A 79 -6.07 2.19 -4.80
CA ALA A 79 -7.10 3.12 -4.39
C ALA A 79 -7.30 3.02 -2.88
N SER A 80 -7.66 4.11 -2.24
CA SER A 80 -7.85 4.13 -0.80
C SER A 80 -9.03 5.00 -0.40
N MET A 81 -9.68 4.60 0.69
CA MET A 81 -10.87 5.28 1.19
C MET A 81 -10.92 5.20 2.71
N THR A 82 -11.32 6.28 3.35
CA THR A 82 -11.68 6.28 4.77
C THR A 82 -13.19 6.42 4.94
N VAL A 83 -13.76 5.62 5.84
CA VAL A 83 -15.19 5.62 6.17
C VAL A 83 -15.34 5.73 7.68
N PRO A 84 -15.41 6.95 8.24
CA PRO A 84 -15.42 7.13 9.70
C PRO A 84 -16.56 6.42 10.43
N SER A 85 -17.74 6.36 9.82
CA SER A 85 -18.89 5.63 10.39
C SER A 85 -18.76 4.11 10.32
N GLY A 86 -17.80 3.61 9.52
CA GLY A 86 -17.65 2.20 9.25
C GLY A 86 -18.74 1.63 8.32
N VAL A 87 -18.44 0.48 7.75
CA VAL A 87 -19.37 -0.28 6.93
C VAL A 87 -19.18 -1.77 7.20
N ASP A 88 -20.26 -2.54 7.19
CA ASP A 88 -20.18 -3.99 7.27
C ASP A 88 -19.56 -4.54 5.98
N TYR A 89 -18.28 -4.91 6.06
CA TYR A 89 -17.53 -5.52 4.96
C TYR A 89 -17.43 -7.04 5.10
N GLU A 90 -18.15 -7.62 6.05
CA GLU A 90 -18.05 -9.05 6.41
C GLU A 90 -16.61 -9.41 6.85
N ALA A 91 -15.98 -8.52 7.62
CA ALA A 91 -14.62 -8.71 8.11
C ALA A 91 -14.49 -9.96 8.99
N LEU A 92 -13.27 -10.51 9.05
CA LEU A 92 -12.98 -11.74 9.80
C LEU A 92 -13.29 -11.63 11.29
N ASP A 93 -13.20 -10.43 11.88
CA ASP A 93 -13.54 -10.16 13.28
C ASP A 93 -15.00 -9.76 13.51
N GLY A 94 -15.81 -9.72 12.46
CA GLY A 94 -17.22 -9.30 12.53
C GLY A 94 -17.43 -7.81 12.82
N GLN A 95 -16.38 -6.98 12.85
CA GLN A 95 -16.47 -5.57 13.11
C GLN A 95 -16.54 -4.74 11.83
N PRO A 96 -17.10 -3.50 11.87
CA PRO A 96 -17.13 -2.62 10.71
C PRO A 96 -15.74 -2.28 10.22
N SER A 97 -15.60 -2.07 8.90
CA SER A 97 -14.38 -1.59 8.28
C SER A 97 -14.46 -0.07 8.03
N ASN A 98 -13.36 0.61 8.31
CA ASN A 98 -13.24 2.07 8.24
C ASN A 98 -12.15 2.52 7.26
N LEU A 99 -11.14 1.68 7.05
CA LEU A 99 -9.96 1.97 6.24
C LEU A 99 -9.81 0.93 5.14
N PHE A 100 -9.80 1.40 3.91
CA PHE A 100 -9.78 0.56 2.72
C PHE A 100 -8.59 0.85 1.84
N PHE A 101 -7.88 -0.19 1.43
CA PHE A 101 -6.88 -0.15 0.38
C PHE A 101 -7.22 -1.19 -0.68
N MET A 102 -7.45 -0.76 -1.90
CA MET A 102 -7.70 -1.65 -3.04
C MET A 102 -6.45 -1.76 -3.89
N ILE A 103 -6.08 -2.98 -4.29
CA ILE A 103 -4.89 -3.25 -5.10
C ILE A 103 -5.32 -3.76 -6.47
N ALA A 104 -4.82 -3.13 -7.53
CA ALA A 104 -4.95 -3.60 -8.89
C ALA A 104 -3.59 -4.08 -9.41
N ALA A 105 -3.54 -5.30 -9.91
CA ALA A 105 -2.35 -5.87 -10.53
C ALA A 105 -2.66 -6.45 -11.91
N PRO A 106 -1.80 -6.20 -12.92
CA PRO A 106 -1.91 -6.85 -14.22
C PRO A 106 -1.80 -8.37 -14.10
N ALA A 107 -2.50 -9.10 -14.99
CA ALA A 107 -2.46 -10.56 -15.00
C ALA A 107 -1.06 -11.12 -15.27
N GLU A 108 -0.31 -10.43 -16.11
CA GLU A 108 1.05 -10.77 -16.46
C GLU A 108 2.06 -9.93 -15.66
N GLY A 109 3.20 -10.52 -15.35
CA GLY A 109 4.28 -9.86 -14.63
C GLY A 109 4.54 -10.47 -13.25
N ALA A 110 5.46 -9.85 -12.53
CA ALA A 110 5.85 -10.27 -11.18
C ALA A 110 4.67 -10.21 -10.20
N ASP A 111 4.78 -10.94 -9.10
CA ASP A 111 3.76 -10.96 -8.04
C ASP A 111 3.78 -9.68 -7.20
N LEU A 112 3.78 -8.54 -7.89
CA LEU A 112 3.80 -7.22 -7.31
C LEU A 112 2.67 -6.99 -6.30
N HIS A 113 1.50 -7.60 -6.56
CA HIS A 113 0.36 -7.50 -5.63
C HIS A 113 0.67 -8.13 -4.26
N ILE A 114 1.49 -9.19 -4.21
CA ILE A 114 1.91 -9.81 -2.96
C ILE A 114 2.87 -8.89 -2.20
N GLU A 115 3.83 -8.31 -2.90
CA GLU A 115 4.77 -7.34 -2.31
C GLU A 115 4.03 -6.12 -1.73
N VAL A 116 3.10 -5.56 -2.49
CA VAL A 116 2.27 -4.42 -2.04
C VAL A 116 1.40 -4.81 -0.84
N LEU A 117 0.80 -6.01 -0.89
CA LEU A 117 -0.02 -6.52 0.21
C LEU A 117 0.79 -6.70 1.50
N GLN A 118 1.99 -7.26 1.40
CA GLN A 118 2.90 -7.40 2.54
C GLN A 118 3.29 -6.04 3.11
N ARG A 119 3.67 -5.11 2.24
CA ARG A 119 4.09 -3.76 2.64
C ARG A 119 2.97 -3.00 3.33
N LEU A 120 1.77 -3.02 2.76
CA LEU A 120 0.58 -2.44 3.40
C LEU A 120 0.27 -3.11 4.75
N SER A 121 0.31 -4.42 4.81
CA SER A 121 0.05 -5.15 6.06
C SER A 121 1.02 -4.77 7.16
N MET A 122 2.31 -4.62 6.84
CA MET A 122 3.32 -4.19 7.80
C MET A 122 3.09 -2.77 8.31
N LEU A 123 2.66 -1.85 7.45
CA LEU A 123 2.33 -0.48 7.84
C LEU A 123 1.05 -0.43 8.67
N LEU A 124 0.03 -1.16 8.27
CA LEU A 124 -1.29 -1.16 8.91
C LEU A 124 -1.32 -1.88 10.27
N MET A 125 -0.28 -2.60 10.64
CA MET A 125 -0.13 -3.12 12.00
C MET A 125 0.11 -2.01 13.03
N ASP A 126 0.61 -0.87 12.62
CA ASP A 126 0.82 0.29 13.49
C ASP A 126 -0.49 1.05 13.70
N GLU A 127 -0.98 1.05 14.93
CA GLU A 127 -2.22 1.72 15.31
C GLU A 127 -2.16 3.25 15.10
N ASP A 128 -1.02 3.87 15.42
CA ASP A 128 -0.82 5.30 15.21
C ASP A 128 -0.84 5.67 13.74
N PHE A 129 -0.27 4.83 12.89
CA PHE A 129 -0.37 5.00 11.44
C PHE A 129 -1.83 4.99 10.96
N ARG A 130 -2.63 4.02 11.41
CA ARG A 130 -4.07 3.96 11.08
C ARG A 130 -4.83 5.19 11.56
N LYS A 131 -4.58 5.64 12.79
CA LYS A 131 -5.19 6.86 13.35
C LYS A 131 -4.84 8.11 12.55
N ASN A 132 -3.59 8.26 12.16
CA ASN A 132 -3.14 9.38 11.36
C ASN A 132 -3.79 9.38 9.97
N LEU A 133 -3.95 8.22 9.34
CA LEU A 133 -4.69 8.09 8.08
C LEU A 133 -6.15 8.52 8.24
N MET A 134 -6.83 8.04 9.27
CA MET A 134 -8.23 8.37 9.54
C MET A 134 -8.44 9.86 9.85
N ASN A 135 -7.43 10.52 10.42
CA ASN A 135 -7.48 11.94 10.76
C ASN A 135 -7.02 12.87 9.63
N SER A 136 -6.52 12.34 8.53
CA SER A 136 -6.11 13.13 7.37
C SER A 136 -7.31 13.83 6.74
N LYS A 137 -7.15 15.10 6.39
CA LYS A 137 -8.22 15.95 5.84
C LYS A 137 -8.11 16.15 4.33
N THR A 138 -6.91 15.95 3.79
CA THR A 138 -6.64 16.09 2.36
C THR A 138 -5.87 14.89 1.83
N ALA A 139 -5.96 14.64 0.51
CA ALA A 139 -5.21 13.57 -0.13
C ALA A 139 -3.70 13.76 0.03
N GLU A 140 -3.23 15.00 0.05
CA GLU A 140 -1.83 15.35 0.29
C GLU A 140 -1.37 14.95 1.69
N GLU A 141 -2.16 15.26 2.73
CA GLU A 141 -1.88 14.83 4.10
C GLU A 141 -1.86 13.30 4.22
N TYR A 142 -2.81 12.63 3.57
CA TYR A 142 -2.90 11.19 3.53
C TYR A 142 -1.66 10.54 2.94
N LEU A 143 -1.20 11.03 1.79
CA LEU A 143 0.02 10.57 1.14
C LEU A 143 1.27 10.88 1.97
N ASP A 144 1.32 12.03 2.64
CA ASP A 144 2.43 12.38 3.53
C ASP A 144 2.53 11.43 4.74
N VAL A 145 1.40 11.05 5.32
CA VAL A 145 1.36 10.04 6.40
C VAL A 145 1.94 8.72 5.92
N ILE A 146 1.57 8.28 4.72
CA ILE A 146 2.09 7.04 4.13
C ILE A 146 3.58 7.17 3.85
N ASP A 147 4.04 8.24 3.22
CA ASP A 147 5.45 8.46 2.89
C ASP A 147 6.33 8.43 4.14
N LYS A 148 5.93 9.14 5.19
CA LYS A 148 6.66 9.14 6.46
C LYS A 148 6.72 7.78 7.12
N ALA A 149 5.63 7.02 7.08
CA ALA A 149 5.58 5.67 7.64
C ALA A 149 6.45 4.69 6.83
N GLU A 150 6.44 4.79 5.51
CA GLU A 150 7.29 4.00 4.64
C GLU A 150 8.77 4.30 4.88
N ARG A 151 9.16 5.57 4.94
CA ARG A 151 10.54 6.00 5.21
C ARG A 151 11.04 5.49 6.56
N LYS A 152 10.20 5.51 7.58
CA LYS A 152 10.53 5.00 8.90
C LYS A 152 10.67 3.48 8.92
N LYS A 153 9.75 2.78 8.27
CA LYS A 153 9.68 1.31 8.30
C LYS A 153 10.69 0.65 7.37
N PHE A 154 10.95 1.27 6.23
CA PHE A 154 11.80 0.75 5.15
C PHE A 154 12.99 1.67 4.87
N SER A 155 13.59 2.20 5.93
CA SER A 155 14.67 3.20 5.86
C SER A 155 15.86 2.79 5.00
N GLU A 156 16.17 1.51 4.92
CA GLU A 156 17.26 0.99 4.11
C GLU A 156 17.02 1.21 2.61
N GLU A 157 15.78 1.00 2.14
CA GLU A 157 15.42 1.22 0.73
C GLU A 157 15.52 2.70 0.33
N TYR A 158 15.21 3.61 1.25
CA TYR A 158 15.29 5.05 1.01
C TYR A 158 16.71 5.61 1.11
N ALA A 159 17.59 4.94 1.83
CA ALA A 159 19.00 5.34 1.93
C ALA A 159 19.75 5.18 0.59
N GLU A 160 19.36 4.22 -0.23
CA GLU A 160 19.94 3.99 -1.55
C GLU A 160 19.54 5.05 -2.59
N GLU A 161 18.43 5.75 -2.37
CA GLU A 161 17.91 6.78 -3.30
C GLU A 161 18.46 8.18 -3.04
N THR A 162 19.09 8.43 -1.92
CA THR A 162 19.78 9.70 -1.70
C THR A 162 21.07 9.68 -2.50
N PRO A 163 21.21 10.50 -3.56
CA PRO A 163 22.51 10.63 -4.22
C PRO A 163 23.50 11.07 -3.15
N ALA A 164 24.56 10.31 -3.02
CA ALA A 164 25.69 10.72 -2.18
C ALA A 164 26.02 12.18 -2.58
N LYS A 165 25.78 13.11 -1.68
CA LYS A 165 26.30 14.45 -1.84
C LYS A 165 27.80 14.28 -1.91
N THR A 166 28.36 14.36 -3.08
CA THR A 166 29.79 14.45 -3.30
C THR A 166 30.26 15.74 -2.63
N ASN A 167 30.55 15.63 -1.36
CA ASN A 167 31.36 16.63 -0.69
C ASN A 167 32.71 15.98 -0.43
N GLU A 168 33.64 16.43 -1.24
CA GLU A 168 35.04 16.63 -0.95
C GLU A 168 35.66 15.88 0.23
N PHE A 169 36.61 15.02 -0.12
CA PHE A 169 37.69 14.55 0.77
C PHE A 169 37.25 13.96 2.10
N TYR A 170 36.79 12.74 2.05
CA TYR A 170 36.96 11.83 3.18
C TYR A 170 37.72 10.61 2.70
N ASP A 171 38.90 10.41 3.27
CA ASP A 171 39.57 9.11 3.23
C ASP A 171 38.61 8.13 3.93
N VAL A 172 37.86 7.39 3.15
CA VAL A 172 37.02 6.34 3.70
C VAL A 172 37.94 5.19 4.13
N LEU A 173 38.23 5.18 5.40
CA LEU A 173 38.77 3.99 6.02
C LEU A 173 37.64 2.97 6.11
N ALA A 174 37.48 2.15 5.10
CA ALA A 174 36.53 1.05 5.16
C ALA A 174 37.06 -0.01 6.12
N VAL A 175 36.61 0.05 7.35
CA VAL A 175 36.83 -1.06 8.29
C VAL A 175 35.74 -2.09 7.97
N THR A 176 36.06 -3.06 7.14
CA THR A 176 35.25 -4.23 6.97
C THR A 176 35.43 -5.13 8.18
N ALA A 177 34.53 -5.05 9.12
CA ALA A 177 34.44 -6.04 10.15
C ALA A 177 33.86 -7.33 9.56
N CYS A 178 34.67 -8.32 9.38
CA CYS A 178 34.24 -9.65 9.02
C CYS A 178 33.55 -10.28 10.24
N PRO A 179 32.25 -10.65 10.17
CA PRO A 179 31.55 -11.21 11.32
C PRO A 179 32.06 -12.57 11.79
N THR A 180 32.96 -13.18 11.05
CA THR A 180 33.58 -14.45 11.42
C THR A 180 34.90 -14.29 12.18
N GLY A 181 35.35 -13.07 12.43
CA GLY A 181 36.58 -12.81 13.15
C GLY A 181 37.87 -13.28 12.43
N ILE A 182 37.75 -13.66 11.19
CA ILE A 182 38.90 -14.02 10.40
C ILE A 182 39.42 -12.76 9.77
N ALA A 183 40.55 -12.38 10.23
CA ALA A 183 41.21 -11.24 9.70
C ALA A 183 41.67 -11.53 8.27
N HIS A 184 41.10 -10.84 7.34
CA HIS A 184 41.57 -10.79 5.98
C HIS A 184 42.50 -9.63 5.76
N THR A 185 43.12 -9.29 6.84
CA THR A 185 43.77 -8.06 6.83
C THR A 185 45.22 -8.10 6.66
N PHE A 186 45.78 -9.15 6.33
CA PHE A 186 47.06 -9.16 6.32
C PHE A 186 47.74 -9.37 5.24
N MET A 187 47.43 -8.87 4.31
CA MET A 187 48.29 -8.85 3.24
C MET A 187 48.69 -7.47 2.91
N ALA A 188 49.56 -7.00 3.63
CA ALA A 188 50.34 -5.86 3.20
C ALA A 188 51.25 -6.25 2.06
#